data_b7dd25c970155689488edaa671bcd34c
#
_entry.id   b7dd25c970155689488edaa671bcd34c
#
_cell.length_a   1.000
_cell.length_b   1.000
_cell.length_c   1.000
_cell.angle_alpha   90.00
_cell.angle_beta   90.00
_cell.angle_gamma   90.00
#
_symmetry.space_group_name_H-M   'P 1'
#
loop_
_entity.id
_entity.type
_entity.pdbx_description
1 polymer ?
#
loop_
_entity_poly.entity_id
_entity_poly.type
_entity_poly.pdbx_seq_one_letter_code
_entity_poly.pdbx_strand_id
1 'polypeptide(L)'
;MEIDMMKEPDVMVYLMTGFLDSGKTQFLNFTLSQDYFQIDGKTLLILCEEGEEEYDPRELLKYGVVIETVEDKEDLTEEWLEEMNKKHKPERVVIEYNGMWQVSEFEKMKLPAGWAIEQKITTVDASTFQMYLTNLKPLFVEMVKGAELVLFNRCEDKKPLAGYRRSVKVVSPQAEVIFEDENGEVDNIFEDEVPYDLKAPVIEIPREDYGIWYIDMQEHPERYKGKVVEFVAKVMNCLLYTSPSPRDRQKS
;
A
#
# COMPACT_ATOMS: atom_id res chain seq x y z
N MET A 1 20.96 -17.73 25.88
CA MET A 1 19.80 -16.99 25.32
C MET A 1 20.02 -17.03 23.81
N GLU A 2 19.51 -18.11 23.20
CA GLU A 2 19.57 -18.31 21.76
C GLU A 2 18.78 -17.18 21.13
N ILE A 3 19.42 -16.47 20.20
CA ILE A 3 18.75 -15.55 19.31
C ILE A 3 17.92 -16.47 18.40
N ASP A 4 16.60 -16.47 18.63
CA ASP A 4 15.65 -17.09 17.73
C ASP A 4 15.83 -16.38 16.39
N MET A 5 16.59 -17.00 15.47
CA MET A 5 16.68 -16.52 14.11
C MET A 5 15.28 -16.66 13.57
N MET A 6 14.59 -15.54 13.32
CA MET A 6 13.30 -15.53 12.65
C MET A 6 13.45 -16.38 11.38
N LYS A 7 12.82 -17.54 11.38
CA LYS A 7 12.76 -18.39 10.21
C LYS A 7 12.08 -17.60 9.11
N GLU A 8 12.68 -17.50 7.94
CA GLU A 8 12.01 -16.89 6.78
C GLU A 8 10.66 -17.57 6.58
N PRO A 9 9.62 -16.83 6.18
CA PRO A 9 8.31 -17.41 5.94
C PRO A 9 8.41 -18.47 4.85
N ASP A 10 7.73 -19.60 5.05
CA ASP A 10 7.69 -20.68 4.09
C ASP A 10 6.81 -20.33 2.87
N VAL A 11 5.82 -19.42 3.07
CA VAL A 11 4.84 -18.98 2.05
C VAL A 11 4.68 -17.48 2.11
N MET A 12 5.02 -16.80 1.03
CA MET A 12 4.86 -15.35 0.89
C MET A 12 3.44 -15.01 0.44
N VAL A 13 2.80 -14.08 1.15
CA VAL A 13 1.44 -13.58 0.83
C VAL A 13 1.55 -12.18 0.24
N TYR A 14 1.05 -12.00 -0.97
CA TYR A 14 0.90 -10.73 -1.65
C TYR A 14 -0.55 -10.26 -1.52
N LEU A 15 -0.76 -9.14 -0.84
CA LEU A 15 -2.09 -8.58 -0.61
C LEU A 15 -2.35 -7.44 -1.58
N MET A 16 -3.22 -7.68 -2.57
CA MET A 16 -3.67 -6.68 -3.52
C MET A 16 -4.94 -6.00 -3.02
N THR A 17 -4.90 -4.70 -2.87
CA THR A 17 -6.03 -3.86 -2.44
C THR A 17 -6.34 -2.79 -3.48
N GLY A 18 -7.49 -2.16 -3.38
CA GLY A 18 -7.98 -1.13 -4.31
C GLY A 18 -9.49 -1.21 -4.46
N PHE A 19 -10.14 -0.13 -4.84
CA PHE A 19 -11.58 -0.14 -5.10
C PHE A 19 -11.96 -1.03 -6.28
N LEU A 20 -13.24 -1.34 -6.42
CA LEU A 20 -13.75 -2.06 -7.58
C LEU A 20 -13.30 -1.36 -8.86
N ASP A 21 -12.94 -2.14 -9.86
CA ASP A 21 -12.43 -1.69 -11.17
C ASP A 21 -11.19 -0.78 -11.14
N SER A 22 -10.46 -0.77 -10.02
CA SER A 22 -9.19 -0.04 -9.92
C SER A 22 -8.02 -0.67 -10.70
N GLY A 23 -8.25 -1.79 -11.39
CA GLY A 23 -7.24 -2.49 -12.19
C GLY A 23 -6.47 -3.58 -11.43
N LYS A 24 -6.98 -4.08 -10.29
CA LYS A 24 -6.37 -5.20 -9.55
C LYS A 24 -6.19 -6.43 -10.44
N THR A 25 -7.28 -6.88 -11.04
CA THR A 25 -7.31 -8.07 -11.91
C THR A 25 -6.37 -7.92 -13.10
N GLN A 26 -6.34 -6.75 -13.74
CA GLN A 26 -5.46 -6.46 -14.88
C GLN A 26 -3.99 -6.54 -14.47
N PHE A 27 -3.63 -5.90 -13.36
CA PHE A 27 -2.28 -5.94 -12.82
C PHE A 27 -1.84 -7.37 -12.47
N LEU A 28 -2.71 -8.14 -11.81
CA LEU A 28 -2.40 -9.52 -11.42
C LEU A 28 -2.31 -10.45 -12.63
N ASN A 29 -3.21 -10.34 -13.62
CA ASN A 29 -3.13 -11.10 -14.86
C ASN A 29 -1.80 -10.88 -15.58
N PHE A 30 -1.36 -9.61 -15.66
CA PHE A 30 -0.06 -9.29 -16.23
C PHE A 30 1.07 -9.88 -15.39
N THR A 31 1.10 -9.61 -14.09
CA THR A 31 2.20 -10.00 -13.19
C THR A 31 2.35 -11.53 -13.09
N LEU A 32 1.24 -12.26 -12.94
CA LEU A 32 1.23 -13.72 -12.81
C LEU A 32 1.74 -14.43 -14.07
N SER A 33 1.73 -13.79 -15.23
CA SER A 33 2.24 -14.35 -16.49
C SER A 33 3.71 -14.05 -16.75
N GLN A 34 4.36 -13.18 -15.95
CA GLN A 34 5.74 -12.76 -16.20
C GLN A 34 6.76 -13.77 -15.70
N ASP A 35 7.82 -13.99 -16.47
CA ASP A 35 8.91 -14.93 -16.15
C ASP A 35 9.56 -14.61 -14.80
N TYR A 36 9.74 -13.33 -14.47
CA TYR A 36 10.36 -12.90 -13.21
C TYR A 36 9.49 -13.20 -11.99
N PHE A 37 8.20 -13.46 -12.18
CA PHE A 37 7.25 -13.78 -11.12
C PHE A 37 6.95 -15.28 -11.03
N GLN A 38 7.57 -16.11 -11.87
CA GLN A 38 7.39 -17.57 -11.82
C GLN A 38 8.13 -18.19 -10.63
N ILE A 39 7.54 -19.23 -10.08
CA ILE A 39 8.14 -20.08 -9.03
C ILE A 39 7.99 -21.55 -9.44
N ASP A 40 8.82 -22.42 -8.91
CA ASP A 40 8.71 -23.86 -9.19
C ASP A 40 7.46 -24.50 -8.56
N GLY A 41 6.94 -23.88 -7.49
CA GLY A 41 5.78 -24.34 -6.74
C GLY A 41 4.44 -23.75 -7.22
N LYS A 42 3.42 -23.96 -6.41
CA LYS A 42 2.06 -23.48 -6.70
C LYS A 42 1.83 -22.08 -6.14
N THR A 43 1.22 -21.22 -6.92
CA THR A 43 0.61 -19.97 -6.46
C THR A 43 -0.88 -20.19 -6.23
N LEU A 44 -1.37 -19.89 -5.04
CA LEU A 44 -2.80 -19.82 -4.74
C LEU A 44 -3.27 -18.38 -4.92
N LEU A 45 -4.17 -18.15 -5.87
CA LEU A 45 -4.85 -16.87 -6.06
C LEU A 45 -6.21 -16.94 -5.37
N ILE A 46 -6.42 -16.09 -4.37
CA ILE A 46 -7.69 -15.97 -3.64
C ILE A 46 -8.39 -14.71 -4.15
N LEU A 47 -9.59 -14.88 -4.70
CA LEU A 47 -10.43 -13.80 -5.21
C LEU A 47 -11.51 -13.47 -4.20
N CYS A 48 -11.54 -12.24 -3.71
CA CYS A 48 -12.58 -11.75 -2.80
C CYS A 48 -13.52 -10.74 -3.47
N GLU A 49 -13.44 -10.57 -4.77
CA GLU A 49 -14.25 -9.61 -5.53
C GLU A 49 -14.38 -10.09 -6.98
N GLU A 50 -15.58 -9.97 -7.55
CA GLU A 50 -15.81 -10.13 -8.97
C GLU A 50 -15.93 -8.74 -9.63
N GLY A 51 -15.05 -8.45 -10.58
CA GLY A 51 -15.05 -7.21 -11.37
C GLY A 51 -15.49 -7.44 -12.83
N GLU A 52 -15.35 -6.43 -13.66
CA GLU A 52 -15.60 -6.55 -15.11
C GLU A 52 -14.57 -7.44 -15.81
N GLU A 53 -13.34 -7.45 -15.31
CA GLU A 53 -12.24 -8.26 -15.82
C GLU A 53 -12.23 -9.64 -15.14
N GLU A 54 -12.06 -10.69 -15.94
CA GLU A 54 -12.04 -12.07 -15.46
C GLU A 54 -10.67 -12.72 -15.66
N TYR A 55 -10.35 -13.70 -14.81
CA TYR A 55 -9.21 -14.58 -15.00
C TYR A 55 -9.59 -15.77 -15.89
N ASP A 56 -8.70 -16.18 -16.80
CA ASP A 56 -8.80 -17.50 -17.45
C ASP A 56 -8.06 -18.56 -16.60
N PRO A 57 -8.78 -19.44 -15.88
CA PRO A 57 -8.15 -20.45 -15.03
C PRO A 57 -7.25 -21.41 -15.81
N ARG A 58 -7.55 -21.65 -17.10
CA ARG A 58 -6.75 -22.54 -17.95
C ARG A 58 -5.43 -21.90 -18.35
N GLU A 59 -5.45 -20.60 -18.58
CA GLU A 59 -4.24 -19.82 -18.87
C GLU A 59 -3.36 -19.76 -17.62
N LEU A 60 -3.93 -19.37 -16.49
CA LEU A 60 -3.20 -19.24 -15.22
C LEU A 60 -2.63 -20.58 -14.71
N LEU A 61 -3.30 -21.70 -15.02
CA LEU A 61 -2.79 -23.02 -14.64
C LEU A 61 -1.45 -23.36 -15.33
N LYS A 62 -1.16 -22.80 -16.51
CA LYS A 62 0.12 -22.96 -17.19
C LYS A 62 1.28 -22.36 -16.40
N TYR A 63 0.98 -21.38 -15.57
CA TYR A 63 1.92 -20.70 -14.68
C TYR A 63 1.90 -21.23 -13.24
N GLY A 64 1.26 -22.41 -13.03
CA GLY A 64 1.15 -23.01 -11.70
C GLY A 64 0.20 -22.29 -10.74
N VAL A 65 -0.67 -21.42 -11.26
CA VAL A 65 -1.64 -20.67 -10.45
C VAL A 65 -2.96 -21.43 -10.36
N VAL A 66 -3.46 -21.60 -9.14
CA VAL A 66 -4.79 -22.14 -8.85
C VAL A 66 -5.64 -21.07 -8.20
N ILE A 67 -6.92 -21.02 -8.57
CA ILE A 67 -7.86 -19.98 -8.12
C ILE A 67 -8.85 -20.56 -7.12
N GLU A 68 -9.10 -19.84 -6.03
CA GLU A 68 -10.20 -20.06 -5.10
C GLU A 68 -10.93 -18.72 -4.88
N THR A 69 -12.25 -18.76 -4.83
CA THR A 69 -13.09 -17.57 -4.70
C THR A 69 -13.79 -17.53 -3.34
N VAL A 70 -13.85 -16.37 -2.75
CA VAL A 70 -14.61 -16.07 -1.52
C VAL A 70 -15.55 -14.92 -1.82
N GLU A 71 -16.84 -15.21 -1.94
CA GLU A 71 -17.86 -14.22 -2.33
C GLU A 71 -18.26 -13.34 -1.14
N ASP A 72 -18.50 -13.95 0.01
CA ASP A 72 -18.93 -13.26 1.22
C ASP A 72 -17.76 -13.10 2.20
N LYS A 73 -17.69 -11.92 2.82
CA LYS A 73 -16.62 -11.59 3.78
C LYS A 73 -16.56 -12.58 4.96
N GLU A 74 -17.72 -13.04 5.39
CA GLU A 74 -17.90 -13.97 6.50
C GLU A 74 -17.29 -15.35 6.22
N ASP A 75 -17.11 -15.70 4.94
CA ASP A 75 -16.50 -16.96 4.51
C ASP A 75 -14.96 -16.92 4.51
N LEU A 76 -14.37 -15.71 4.46
CA LEU A 76 -12.92 -15.55 4.59
C LEU A 76 -12.52 -15.66 6.06
N THR A 77 -12.30 -16.87 6.53
CA THR A 77 -11.98 -17.18 7.93
C THR A 77 -10.58 -17.80 8.07
N GLU A 78 -10.06 -17.80 9.31
CA GLU A 78 -8.80 -18.48 9.63
C GLU A 78 -8.87 -19.99 9.30
N GLU A 79 -10.03 -20.62 9.57
CA GLU A 79 -10.27 -22.02 9.27
C GLU A 79 -10.29 -22.29 7.77
N TRP A 80 -10.91 -21.41 6.99
CA TRP A 80 -10.93 -21.51 5.53
C TRP A 80 -9.52 -21.37 4.94
N LEU A 81 -8.73 -20.42 5.42
CA LEU A 81 -7.34 -20.27 4.99
C LEU A 81 -6.50 -21.52 5.31
N GLU A 82 -6.69 -22.12 6.49
CA GLU A 82 -6.03 -23.38 6.86
C GLU A 82 -6.47 -24.56 5.98
N GLU A 83 -7.75 -24.61 5.58
CA GLU A 83 -8.25 -25.61 4.64
C GLU A 83 -7.59 -25.46 3.27
N MET A 84 -7.52 -24.23 2.75
CA MET A 84 -6.88 -23.93 1.45
C MET A 84 -5.38 -24.23 1.49
N ASN A 85 -4.72 -23.95 2.58
CA ASN A 85 -3.32 -24.31 2.79
C ASN A 85 -3.11 -25.84 2.69
N LYS A 86 -3.95 -26.62 3.37
CA LYS A 86 -3.88 -28.10 3.32
C LYS A 86 -4.22 -28.66 1.94
N LYS A 87 -5.23 -28.08 1.27
CA LYS A 87 -5.73 -28.52 -0.04
C LYS A 87 -4.70 -28.29 -1.15
N HIS A 88 -4.13 -27.10 -1.21
CA HIS A 88 -3.28 -26.69 -2.32
C HIS A 88 -1.78 -26.78 -2.02
N LYS A 89 -1.38 -26.65 -0.74
CA LYS A 89 0.02 -26.57 -0.30
C LYS A 89 0.79 -25.56 -1.13
N PRO A 90 0.36 -24.29 -1.14
CA PRO A 90 0.97 -23.26 -1.96
C PRO A 90 2.37 -22.91 -1.43
N GLU A 91 3.25 -22.48 -2.32
CA GLU A 91 4.53 -21.85 -1.98
C GLU A 91 4.43 -20.31 -2.05
N ARG A 92 3.36 -19.81 -2.67
CA ARG A 92 3.01 -18.40 -2.70
C ARG A 92 1.49 -18.22 -2.70
N VAL A 93 1.03 -17.17 -2.05
CA VAL A 93 -0.38 -16.77 -2.04
C VAL A 93 -0.50 -15.34 -2.56
N VAL A 94 -1.47 -15.11 -3.42
CA VAL A 94 -1.88 -13.80 -3.88
C VAL A 94 -3.34 -13.62 -3.52
N ILE A 95 -3.69 -12.52 -2.88
CA ILE A 95 -5.07 -12.24 -2.46
C ILE A 95 -5.53 -10.97 -3.17
N GLU A 96 -6.50 -11.09 -4.06
CA GLU A 96 -7.23 -9.95 -4.60
C GLU A 96 -8.37 -9.62 -3.63
N TYR A 97 -8.10 -8.66 -2.74
CA TYR A 97 -8.99 -8.31 -1.64
C TYR A 97 -10.13 -7.41 -2.11
N ASN A 98 -11.30 -7.60 -1.54
CA ASN A 98 -12.47 -6.80 -1.88
C ASN A 98 -12.31 -5.34 -1.44
N GLY A 99 -12.53 -4.41 -2.38
CA GLY A 99 -12.31 -2.98 -2.16
C GLY A 99 -13.26 -2.32 -1.17
N MET A 100 -14.32 -3.00 -0.74
CA MET A 100 -15.26 -2.48 0.25
C MET A 100 -15.06 -3.10 1.63
N TRP A 101 -14.19 -4.11 1.77
CA TRP A 101 -13.90 -4.73 3.06
C TRP A 101 -12.76 -3.98 3.78
N GLN A 102 -12.83 -3.95 5.11
CA GLN A 102 -11.79 -3.32 5.93
C GLN A 102 -10.52 -4.18 5.92
N VAL A 103 -9.44 -3.65 5.36
CA VAL A 103 -8.15 -4.35 5.27
C VAL A 103 -7.61 -4.71 6.65
N SER A 104 -7.85 -3.84 7.64
CA SER A 104 -7.43 -4.06 9.03
C SER A 104 -8.07 -5.29 9.69
N GLU A 105 -9.16 -5.82 9.16
CA GLU A 105 -9.74 -7.08 9.66
C GLU A 105 -8.93 -8.28 9.17
N PHE A 106 -8.55 -8.30 7.88
CA PHE A 106 -7.66 -9.33 7.35
C PHE A 106 -6.28 -9.31 8.01
N GLU A 107 -5.69 -8.13 8.19
CA GLU A 107 -4.37 -7.98 8.83
C GLU A 107 -4.34 -8.48 10.30
N LYS A 108 -5.48 -8.60 10.95
CA LYS A 108 -5.60 -9.15 12.31
C LYS A 108 -5.86 -10.65 12.34
N MET A 109 -6.21 -11.26 11.22
CA MET A 109 -6.44 -12.70 11.14
C MET A 109 -5.13 -13.45 11.37
N LYS A 110 -5.24 -14.58 12.05
CA LYS A 110 -4.11 -15.50 12.17
C LYS A 110 -3.96 -16.27 10.86
N LEU A 111 -2.89 -15.99 10.15
CA LEU A 111 -2.56 -16.73 8.93
C LEU A 111 -2.11 -18.16 9.26
N PRO A 112 -2.26 -19.11 8.32
CA PRO A 112 -1.70 -20.45 8.42
C PRO A 112 -0.23 -20.44 8.78
N ALA A 113 0.23 -21.46 9.48
CA ALA A 113 1.63 -21.56 9.92
C ALA A 113 2.58 -21.49 8.72
N GLY A 114 3.56 -20.60 8.80
CA GLY A 114 4.55 -20.38 7.74
C GLY A 114 4.13 -19.33 6.70
N TRP A 115 2.89 -18.85 6.70
CA TRP A 115 2.46 -17.74 5.86
C TRP A 115 2.82 -16.39 6.49
N ALA A 116 3.30 -15.44 5.68
CA ALA A 116 3.46 -14.05 6.10
C ALA A 116 3.14 -13.10 4.94
N ILE A 117 2.56 -11.95 5.27
CA ILE A 117 2.37 -10.88 4.28
C ILE A 117 3.75 -10.33 3.95
N GLU A 118 4.15 -10.54 2.71
CA GLU A 118 5.44 -10.08 2.16
C GLU A 118 5.29 -8.70 1.56
N GLN A 119 4.18 -8.46 0.84
CA GLN A 119 3.95 -7.20 0.17
C GLN A 119 2.47 -6.86 0.11
N LYS A 120 2.16 -5.60 0.39
CA LYS A 120 0.85 -5.00 0.18
C LYS A 120 0.91 -3.99 -0.95
N ILE A 121 0.09 -4.23 -1.98
CA ILE A 121 0.02 -3.41 -3.18
C ILE A 121 -1.39 -2.82 -3.27
N THR A 122 -1.49 -1.53 -3.60
CA THR A 122 -2.78 -0.87 -3.79
C THR A 122 -2.87 -0.32 -5.21
N THR A 123 -3.89 -0.73 -5.98
CA THR A 123 -4.18 -0.13 -7.28
C THR A 123 -5.24 0.96 -7.14
N VAL A 124 -5.09 2.02 -7.91
CA VAL A 124 -5.97 3.19 -7.89
C VAL A 124 -6.23 3.66 -9.32
N ASP A 125 -7.50 3.76 -9.68
CA ASP A 125 -7.90 4.44 -10.91
C ASP A 125 -7.80 5.96 -10.72
N ALA A 126 -6.85 6.61 -11.42
CA ALA A 126 -6.61 8.04 -11.31
C ALA A 126 -7.82 8.87 -11.75
N SER A 127 -8.62 8.38 -12.68
CA SER A 127 -9.80 9.09 -13.21
C SER A 127 -10.93 9.21 -12.20
N THR A 128 -11.07 8.24 -11.27
CA THR A 128 -12.11 8.17 -10.26
C THR A 128 -11.60 8.52 -8.85
N PHE A 129 -10.30 8.63 -8.68
CA PHE A 129 -9.64 8.77 -7.36
C PHE A 129 -10.22 9.92 -6.52
N GLN A 130 -10.40 11.11 -7.10
CA GLN A 130 -10.91 12.26 -6.37
C GLN A 130 -12.31 12.01 -5.79
N MET A 131 -13.16 11.29 -6.53
CA MET A 131 -14.50 10.91 -6.08
C MET A 131 -14.42 9.96 -4.87
N TYR A 132 -13.57 8.92 -4.95
CA TYR A 132 -13.37 7.97 -3.86
C TYR A 132 -12.73 8.62 -2.64
N LEU A 133 -11.72 9.46 -2.83
CA LEU A 133 -11.07 10.19 -1.75
C LEU A 133 -12.07 11.09 -0.98
N THR A 134 -13.03 11.68 -1.69
CA THR A 134 -14.05 12.54 -1.08
C THR A 134 -15.09 11.73 -0.30
N ASN A 135 -15.54 10.60 -0.84
CA ASN A 135 -16.69 9.87 -0.30
C ASN A 135 -16.29 8.68 0.60
N LEU A 136 -15.16 8.02 0.32
CA LEU A 136 -14.71 6.80 0.97
C LEU A 136 -13.28 6.91 1.53
N LYS A 137 -12.88 8.12 1.94
CA LYS A 137 -11.54 8.39 2.48
C LYS A 137 -11.08 7.40 3.57
N PRO A 138 -11.92 6.98 4.54
CA PRO A 138 -11.48 6.01 5.55
C PRO A 138 -11.04 4.68 4.96
N LEU A 139 -11.75 4.14 3.95
CA LEU A 139 -11.38 2.90 3.26
C LEU A 139 -10.08 3.08 2.47
N PHE A 140 -9.95 4.19 1.74
CA PHE A 140 -8.70 4.50 1.03
C PHE A 140 -7.51 4.55 1.98
N VAL A 141 -7.65 5.22 3.14
CA VAL A 141 -6.59 5.28 4.15
C VAL A 141 -6.19 3.89 4.64
N GLU A 142 -7.14 2.98 4.87
CA GLU A 142 -6.84 1.60 5.28
C GLU A 142 -6.11 0.81 4.18
N MET A 143 -6.52 0.97 2.92
CA MET A 143 -5.87 0.30 1.79
C MET A 143 -4.41 0.73 1.65
N VAL A 144 -4.16 2.03 1.74
CA VAL A 144 -2.82 2.61 1.53
C VAL A 144 -1.93 2.47 2.75
N LYS A 145 -2.51 2.43 3.97
CA LYS A 145 -1.73 2.31 5.20
C LYS A 145 -0.89 1.02 5.20
N GLY A 146 0.42 1.17 5.24
CA GLY A 146 1.37 0.04 5.19
C GLY A 146 1.52 -0.60 3.81
N ALA A 147 0.96 0.00 2.74
CA ALA A 147 1.29 -0.42 1.40
C ALA A 147 2.75 -0.08 1.06
N GLU A 148 3.47 -1.00 0.44
CA GLU A 148 4.80 -0.78 -0.11
C GLU A 148 4.73 -0.16 -1.51
N LEU A 149 3.69 -0.52 -2.28
CA LEU A 149 3.47 0.01 -3.62
C LEU A 149 2.03 0.52 -3.76
N VAL A 150 1.88 1.72 -4.30
CA VAL A 150 0.59 2.27 -4.74
C VAL A 150 0.70 2.62 -6.22
N LEU A 151 -0.04 1.89 -7.03
CA LEU A 151 -0.06 2.05 -8.48
C LEU A 151 -1.30 2.81 -8.91
N PHE A 152 -1.12 4.02 -9.44
CA PHE A 152 -2.16 4.75 -10.13
C PHE A 152 -2.14 4.40 -11.61
N ASN A 153 -3.24 3.92 -12.14
CA ASN A 153 -3.41 3.70 -13.58
C ASN A 153 -4.37 4.72 -14.21
N ARG A 154 -4.53 4.69 -15.53
CA ARG A 154 -5.38 5.59 -16.31
C ARG A 154 -5.08 7.07 -16.03
N CYS A 155 -3.78 7.40 -15.95
CA CYS A 155 -3.26 8.74 -15.64
C CYS A 155 -3.23 9.66 -16.88
N GLU A 156 -4.36 9.85 -17.55
CA GLU A 156 -4.46 10.70 -18.73
C GLU A 156 -4.23 12.19 -18.41
N ASP A 157 -4.81 12.67 -17.31
CA ASP A 157 -4.56 14.02 -16.78
C ASP A 157 -3.44 14.01 -15.75
N LYS A 158 -2.32 14.65 -16.10
CA LYS A 158 -1.12 14.71 -15.23
C LYS A 158 -1.23 15.76 -14.13
N LYS A 159 -2.14 16.74 -14.25
CA LYS A 159 -2.23 17.86 -13.30
C LYS A 159 -2.49 17.46 -11.85
N PRO A 160 -3.43 16.50 -11.56
CA PRO A 160 -3.71 16.15 -10.17
C PRO A 160 -2.72 15.16 -9.57
N LEU A 161 -1.83 14.52 -10.38
CA LEU A 161 -1.02 13.38 -9.95
C LEU A 161 -0.09 13.70 -8.78
N ALA A 162 0.54 14.87 -8.77
CA ALA A 162 1.36 15.31 -7.64
C ALA A 162 0.54 15.38 -6.35
N GLY A 163 -0.71 15.85 -6.42
CA GLY A 163 -1.67 15.85 -5.30
C GLY A 163 -2.05 14.46 -4.84
N TYR A 164 -2.20 13.53 -5.77
CA TYR A 164 -2.52 12.12 -5.48
C TYR A 164 -1.35 11.44 -4.76
N ARG A 165 -0.13 11.63 -5.25
CA ARG A 165 1.09 11.16 -4.58
C ARG A 165 1.17 11.67 -3.14
N ARG A 166 0.95 12.97 -2.92
CA ARG A 166 0.94 13.56 -1.59
C ARG A 166 -0.10 12.92 -0.67
N SER A 167 -1.30 12.66 -1.19
CA SER A 167 -2.38 12.00 -0.43
C SER A 167 -1.96 10.61 0.07
N VAL A 168 -1.22 9.85 -0.76
CA VAL A 168 -0.65 8.55 -0.38
C VAL A 168 0.45 8.74 0.65
N LYS A 169 1.43 9.61 0.39
CA LYS A 169 2.61 9.81 1.24
C LYS A 169 2.28 10.32 2.64
N VAL A 170 1.19 11.06 2.80
CA VAL A 170 0.68 11.46 4.13
C VAL A 170 0.26 10.25 4.97
N VAL A 171 -0.25 9.19 4.34
CA VAL A 171 -0.72 7.97 5.01
C VAL A 171 0.39 6.94 5.14
N SER A 172 1.14 6.72 4.06
CA SER A 172 2.23 5.75 3.96
C SER A 172 3.48 6.41 3.37
N PRO A 173 4.32 7.08 4.18
CA PRO A 173 5.49 7.82 3.69
C PRO A 173 6.50 6.96 2.93
N GLN A 174 6.58 5.67 3.26
CA GLN A 174 7.53 4.73 2.65
C GLN A 174 7.01 4.07 1.37
N ALA A 175 5.70 4.19 1.07
CA ALA A 175 5.13 3.58 -0.11
C ALA A 175 5.78 4.13 -1.38
N GLU A 176 6.18 3.27 -2.28
CA GLU A 176 6.46 3.64 -3.66
C GLU A 176 5.16 4.02 -4.36
N VAL A 177 5.16 5.11 -5.12
CA VAL A 177 3.97 5.58 -5.84
C VAL A 177 4.30 5.69 -7.31
N ILE A 178 3.70 4.83 -8.10
CA ILE A 178 3.88 4.74 -9.55
C ILE A 178 2.60 5.22 -10.23
N PHE A 179 2.76 5.90 -11.35
CA PHE A 179 1.67 6.36 -12.19
C PHE A 179 1.85 5.80 -13.60
N GLU A 180 0.77 5.26 -14.16
CA GLU A 180 0.76 4.66 -15.49
C GLU A 180 -0.36 5.26 -16.36
N ASP A 181 -0.05 5.52 -17.60
CA ASP A 181 -1.01 5.80 -18.67
C ASP A 181 -1.02 4.66 -19.71
N GLU A 182 -1.70 4.83 -20.82
CA GLU A 182 -1.74 3.84 -21.92
C GLU A 182 -0.37 3.54 -22.57
N ASN A 183 0.63 4.40 -22.34
CA ASN A 183 1.97 4.28 -22.89
C ASN A 183 2.98 3.69 -21.88
N GLY A 184 2.57 3.45 -20.65
CA GLY A 184 3.39 2.94 -19.57
C GLY A 184 3.57 3.92 -18.41
N GLU A 185 4.70 3.86 -17.72
CA GLU A 185 4.98 4.72 -16.57
C GLU A 185 5.05 6.19 -16.95
N VAL A 186 4.34 7.02 -16.19
CA VAL A 186 4.31 8.47 -16.38
C VAL A 186 5.49 9.10 -15.66
N ASP A 187 6.50 9.48 -16.43
CA ASP A 187 7.63 10.27 -15.97
C ASP A 187 7.29 11.75 -15.80
N ASN A 188 8.10 12.45 -15.02
CA ASN A 188 8.05 13.92 -14.85
C ASN A 188 6.68 14.42 -14.36
N ILE A 189 6.11 13.75 -13.38
CA ILE A 189 4.99 14.30 -12.63
C ILE A 189 5.52 15.56 -11.97
N PHE A 190 5.00 16.73 -12.40
CA PHE A 190 5.46 18.01 -11.90
C PHE A 190 5.26 18.07 -10.39
N GLU A 191 6.34 17.92 -9.67
CA GLU A 191 6.42 18.03 -8.21
C GLU A 191 6.19 19.47 -7.72
N ASP A 192 5.94 20.42 -8.64
CA ASP A 192 6.11 21.85 -8.42
C ASP A 192 4.91 22.57 -7.81
N GLU A 193 3.76 21.93 -7.63
CA GLU A 193 2.62 22.63 -7.04
C GLU A 193 2.35 22.18 -5.60
N VAL A 194 3.13 22.72 -4.68
CA VAL A 194 2.71 22.78 -3.29
C VAL A 194 1.59 23.83 -3.14
N PRO A 195 0.59 23.61 -2.26
CA PRO A 195 -0.55 24.51 -2.13
C PRO A 195 -0.25 25.86 -1.46
N TYR A 196 1.01 26.17 -1.24
CA TYR A 196 1.51 27.41 -0.62
C TYR A 196 2.64 28.04 -1.46
N ASP A 197 2.82 29.35 -1.31
CA ASP A 197 3.79 30.10 -2.13
C ASP A 197 5.24 29.92 -1.64
N LEU A 198 6.00 29.07 -2.34
CA LEU A 198 7.42 28.89 -2.08
C LEU A 198 8.27 30.15 -2.33
N LYS A 199 7.78 31.16 -3.05
CA LYS A 199 8.50 32.38 -3.35
C LYS A 199 8.27 33.49 -2.32
N ALA A 200 7.32 33.28 -1.42
CA ALA A 200 7.04 34.24 -0.35
C ALA A 200 8.24 34.43 0.58
N PRO A 201 8.45 35.64 1.14
CA PRO A 201 9.49 35.87 2.15
C PRO A 201 9.32 35.01 3.40
N VAL A 202 8.07 34.73 3.77
CA VAL A 202 7.65 33.78 4.80
C VAL A 202 6.67 32.83 4.14
N ILE A 203 6.97 31.55 4.17
CA ILE A 203 6.12 30.51 3.63
C ILE A 203 5.09 30.16 4.71
N GLU A 204 3.86 30.62 4.55
CA GLU A 204 2.76 30.29 5.45
C GLU A 204 2.18 28.92 5.08
N ILE A 205 2.21 27.98 6.02
CA ILE A 205 1.68 26.63 5.82
C ILE A 205 0.31 26.52 6.49
N PRO A 206 -0.79 26.43 5.74
CA PRO A 206 -2.12 26.15 6.27
C PRO A 206 -2.11 24.85 7.09
N ARG A 207 -2.98 24.76 8.09
CA ARG A 207 -3.04 23.61 9.00
C ARG A 207 -3.31 22.30 8.26
N GLU A 208 -4.15 22.34 7.26
CA GLU A 208 -4.50 21.24 6.37
C GLU A 208 -3.33 20.77 5.51
N ASP A 209 -2.41 21.68 5.19
CA ASP A 209 -1.27 21.43 4.30
C ASP A 209 0.02 21.07 5.05
N TYR A 210 -0.01 21.02 6.39
CA TYR A 210 1.17 20.70 7.20
C TYR A 210 1.81 19.36 6.84
N GLY A 211 1.00 18.33 6.59
CA GLY A 211 1.49 17.01 6.17
C GLY A 211 2.18 17.07 4.80
N ILE A 212 1.63 17.85 3.87
CA ILE A 212 2.21 18.07 2.54
C ILE A 212 3.56 18.75 2.68
N TRP A 213 3.62 19.85 3.43
CA TRP A 213 4.86 20.56 3.70
C TRP A 213 5.93 19.68 4.35
N TYR A 214 5.55 18.88 5.33
CA TYR A 214 6.50 18.03 6.06
C TYR A 214 7.18 17.01 5.14
N ILE A 215 6.43 16.41 4.23
CA ILE A 215 6.95 15.44 3.26
C ILE A 215 7.77 16.14 2.19
N ASP A 216 7.27 17.23 1.59
CA ASP A 216 8.00 17.98 0.58
C ASP A 216 9.34 18.52 1.13
N MET A 217 9.35 18.96 2.38
CA MET A 217 10.57 19.42 3.05
C MET A 217 11.58 18.28 3.26
N GLN A 218 11.13 17.04 3.47
CA GLN A 218 12.02 15.89 3.59
C GLN A 218 12.55 15.41 2.24
N GLU A 219 11.74 15.43 1.20
CA GLU A 219 12.09 15.00 -0.15
C GLU A 219 12.90 16.07 -0.89
N HIS A 220 12.60 17.37 -0.66
CA HIS A 220 13.17 18.54 -1.34
C HIS A 220 13.65 19.62 -0.37
N PRO A 221 14.62 19.32 0.53
CA PRO A 221 15.09 20.28 1.54
C PRO A 221 15.69 21.54 0.94
N GLU A 222 16.19 21.48 -0.30
CA GLU A 222 16.76 22.61 -1.03
C GLU A 222 15.72 23.72 -1.30
N ARG A 223 14.44 23.40 -1.44
CA ARG A 223 13.34 24.36 -1.66
C ARG A 223 13.14 25.31 -0.47
N TYR A 224 13.49 24.85 0.74
CA TYR A 224 13.29 25.56 2.00
C TYR A 224 14.57 26.13 2.61
N LYS A 225 15.71 25.83 2.03
CA LYS A 225 17.00 26.27 2.55
C LYS A 225 17.10 27.80 2.59
N GLY A 226 17.27 28.34 3.80
CA GLY A 226 17.38 29.78 4.03
C GLY A 226 16.06 30.54 4.02
N LYS A 227 14.92 29.83 3.98
CA LYS A 227 13.58 30.43 4.04
C LYS A 227 13.02 30.37 5.46
N VAL A 228 12.08 31.26 5.74
CA VAL A 228 11.28 31.24 6.97
C VAL A 228 9.97 30.53 6.66
N VAL A 229 9.62 29.56 7.49
CA VAL A 229 8.36 28.82 7.37
C VAL A 229 7.53 29.06 8.63
N GLU A 230 6.28 29.45 8.46
CA GLU A 230 5.33 29.69 9.56
C GLU A 230 4.19 28.67 9.48
N PHE A 231 3.88 28.01 10.60
CA PHE A 231 2.77 27.10 10.74
C PHE A 231 2.24 27.08 12.19
N VAL A 232 0.99 26.64 12.36
CA VAL A 232 0.39 26.48 13.69
C VAL A 232 0.46 25.02 14.12
N ALA A 233 1.17 24.75 15.23
CA ALA A 233 1.26 23.42 15.81
C ALA A 233 0.78 23.41 17.27
N LYS A 234 0.18 22.27 17.67
CA LYS A 234 -0.16 21.99 19.07
C LYS A 234 1.02 21.29 19.73
N VAL A 235 1.65 21.96 20.70
CA VAL A 235 2.69 21.34 21.50
C VAL A 235 2.03 20.30 22.44
N MET A 236 2.34 19.03 22.24
CA MET A 236 1.98 17.98 23.17
C MET A 236 3.21 17.64 24.01
N ASN A 237 3.08 17.80 25.35
CA ASN A 237 4.13 17.42 26.27
C ASN A 237 4.15 15.89 26.37
N CYS A 238 4.85 15.23 25.45
CA CYS A 238 5.13 13.80 25.56
C CYS A 238 6.21 13.63 26.63
N LEU A 239 5.85 13.08 27.79
CA LEU A 239 6.82 12.48 28.69
C LEU A 239 7.42 11.26 27.96
N LEU A 240 8.51 11.48 27.24
CA LEU A 240 9.37 10.41 26.80
C LEU A 240 9.93 9.75 28.06
N TYR A 241 9.41 8.56 28.40
CA TYR A 241 10.09 7.65 29.30
C TYR A 241 11.37 7.19 28.58
N THR A 242 12.41 8.00 28.65
CA THR A 242 13.76 7.52 28.36
C THR A 242 14.12 6.57 29.50
N SER A 243 14.23 5.28 29.20
CA SER A 243 14.87 4.35 30.15
C SER A 243 16.24 4.93 30.51
N PRO A 244 16.62 4.97 31.82
CA PRO A 244 17.88 5.54 32.23
C PRO A 244 19.02 4.88 31.47
N SER A 245 19.89 5.69 30.89
CA SER A 245 21.10 5.22 30.22
C SER A 245 21.90 4.29 31.13
N PRO A 246 22.55 3.24 30.60
CA PRO A 246 23.44 2.40 31.41
C PRO A 246 24.49 3.19 32.21
N ARG A 247 24.83 4.42 31.79
CA ARG A 247 25.74 5.32 32.52
C ARG A 247 25.14 5.94 33.79
N ASP A 248 23.83 6.02 33.90
CA ASP A 248 23.15 6.61 35.05
C ASP A 248 23.02 5.62 36.23
N ARG A 249 23.24 4.31 35.98
CA ARG A 249 23.22 3.25 36.98
C ARG A 249 24.54 3.10 37.77
N GLN A 250 25.58 3.82 37.44
CA GLN A 250 26.89 3.73 38.15
C GLN A 250 27.13 4.81 39.18
N LYS A 251 26.13 5.61 39.53
CA LYS A 251 26.23 6.69 40.51
C LYS A 251 25.22 6.57 41.67
N SER A 252 24.90 5.37 42.07
CA SER A 252 24.16 5.15 43.34
C SER A 252 24.88 4.11 44.20
#